data_0ff53b9cfb88553fe979000af03baf5c
#
_entry.id   0ff53b9cfb88553fe979000af03baf5c
#
_cell.length_a   1.000
_cell.length_b   1.000
_cell.length_c   1.000
_cell.angle_alpha   90.00
_cell.angle_beta   90.00
_cell.angle_gamma   90.00
#
_symmetry.space_group_name_H-M   'P 1'
#
loop_
_entity.id
_entity.type
_entity.pdbx_description
1 polymer ?
#
loop_
_entity_poly.entity_id
_entity_poly.type
_entity_poly.pdbx_seq_one_letter_code
_entity_poly.pdbx_strand_id
1 'polypeptide(L)'
;MKTLIVKGADENRPLVALIIRGDHELNEIKAQKHPLVADPLEFAEETEIKAKIGASVGSLGPVNLNIPAIIDRTVALMSDFSCGANIDGKHYFNVNWERDVAMPEVFDLRKVVEGDPSPDGKGTLQIKRGIEVGHIFQLGKKYSEAMKATVQGEDGKPLVMTMGCYGIGVTRVVASAIEQHYDDRGIIWPSDEIAPFTVAIVPMNMHKSEKVQALAEELYATLKAQGIDVIFDDRKERPGVMFADMELIGVPHIVVIGEKNLDNGEIEYKNRRTGEKKMIAKDELLAFLEENVKA
;
A
#
# COMPACT_ATOMS: atom_id res chain seq x y z
N MET A 1 -5.66 2.08 -32.99
CA MET A 1 -6.22 1.24 -31.89
C MET A 1 -5.51 -0.10 -31.84
N LYS A 2 -5.73 -0.87 -30.78
CA LYS A 2 -5.13 -2.19 -30.53
C LYS A 2 -6.28 -3.19 -30.35
N THR A 3 -6.23 -4.30 -31.11
CA THR A 3 -7.24 -5.36 -31.05
C THR A 3 -6.61 -6.60 -30.44
N LEU A 4 -7.16 -7.04 -29.32
CA LEU A 4 -6.74 -8.22 -28.56
C LEU A 4 -7.82 -9.30 -28.72
N ILE A 5 -7.43 -10.55 -28.96
CA ILE A 5 -8.37 -11.66 -29.10
C ILE A 5 -8.28 -12.54 -27.87
N VAL A 6 -9.42 -12.79 -27.27
CA VAL A 6 -9.57 -13.62 -26.08
C VAL A 6 -10.58 -14.75 -26.33
N LYS A 7 -10.54 -15.76 -25.46
CA LYS A 7 -11.54 -16.84 -25.46
C LYS A 7 -12.91 -16.29 -25.06
N GLY A 8 -13.94 -16.76 -25.73
CA GLY A 8 -15.31 -16.47 -25.40
C GLY A 8 -15.84 -17.37 -24.29
N ALA A 9 -16.87 -16.90 -23.59
CA ALA A 9 -17.57 -17.67 -22.56
C ALA A 9 -18.44 -18.80 -23.13
N ASP A 10 -18.74 -18.80 -24.42
CA ASP A 10 -19.66 -19.70 -25.10
C ASP A 10 -18.92 -20.44 -26.25
N GLU A 11 -19.09 -21.75 -26.30
CA GLU A 11 -18.52 -22.59 -27.37
C GLU A 11 -18.97 -22.18 -28.79
N ASN A 12 -20.18 -21.61 -28.94
CA ASN A 12 -20.69 -21.06 -30.19
C ASN A 12 -20.01 -19.73 -30.58
N ARG A 13 -19.37 -19.08 -29.63
CA ARG A 13 -18.61 -17.82 -29.78
C ARG A 13 -17.25 -17.98 -29.15
N PRO A 14 -16.40 -18.84 -29.71
CA PRO A 14 -15.16 -19.25 -29.05
C PRO A 14 -14.11 -18.13 -28.93
N LEU A 15 -14.26 -17.05 -29.72
CA LEU A 15 -13.35 -15.91 -29.74
C LEU A 15 -14.11 -14.58 -29.67
N VAL A 16 -13.54 -13.63 -28.92
CA VAL A 16 -14.04 -12.26 -28.76
C VAL A 16 -12.89 -11.27 -28.94
N ALA A 17 -13.13 -10.19 -29.68
CA ALA A 17 -12.16 -9.12 -29.84
C ALA A 17 -12.39 -8.03 -28.79
N LEU A 18 -11.33 -7.69 -28.06
CA LEU A 18 -11.29 -6.57 -27.13
C LEU A 18 -10.46 -5.45 -27.76
N ILE A 19 -11.06 -4.28 -27.95
CA ILE A 19 -10.43 -3.17 -28.67
C ILE A 19 -10.20 -2.00 -27.74
N ILE A 20 -8.96 -1.60 -27.61
CA ILE A 20 -8.51 -0.48 -26.79
C ILE A 20 -7.67 0.51 -27.61
N ARG A 21 -7.41 1.69 -27.09
CA ARG A 21 -6.43 2.61 -27.71
C ARG A 21 -5.05 1.97 -27.76
N GLY A 22 -4.26 2.34 -28.74
CA GLY A 22 -2.92 1.75 -28.95
C GLY A 22 -1.95 1.99 -27.78
N ASP A 23 -2.10 3.11 -27.07
CA ASP A 23 -1.32 3.54 -25.91
C ASP A 23 -1.88 3.04 -24.56
N HIS A 24 -3.07 2.41 -24.53
CA HIS A 24 -3.68 1.88 -23.33
C HIS A 24 -3.38 0.40 -23.13
N GLU A 25 -3.51 -0.07 -21.89
CA GLU A 25 -3.38 -1.48 -21.50
C GLU A 25 -4.72 -2.06 -21.09
N LEU A 26 -4.93 -3.34 -21.45
CA LEU A 26 -6.11 -4.09 -21.02
C LEU A 26 -6.07 -4.36 -19.51
N ASN A 27 -7.20 -4.18 -18.85
CA ASN A 27 -7.45 -4.68 -17.52
C ASN A 27 -8.22 -6.01 -17.62
N GLU A 28 -7.53 -7.11 -17.46
CA GLU A 28 -8.09 -8.46 -17.61
C GLU A 28 -9.23 -8.72 -16.62
N ILE A 29 -9.09 -8.22 -15.38
CA ILE A 29 -10.12 -8.37 -14.33
C ILE A 29 -11.41 -7.60 -14.67
N LYS A 30 -11.30 -6.48 -15.36
CA LYS A 30 -12.50 -5.78 -15.88
C LYS A 30 -13.09 -6.55 -17.06
N ALA A 31 -12.26 -6.94 -18.01
CA ALA A 31 -12.71 -7.59 -19.25
C ALA A 31 -13.41 -8.92 -19.00
N GLN A 32 -12.92 -9.76 -18.07
CA GLN A 32 -13.57 -11.04 -17.75
C GLN A 32 -14.95 -10.90 -17.08
N LYS A 33 -15.32 -9.71 -16.61
CA LYS A 33 -16.70 -9.46 -16.12
C LYS A 33 -17.73 -9.32 -17.22
N HIS A 34 -17.29 -9.20 -18.46
CA HIS A 34 -18.19 -9.11 -19.59
C HIS A 34 -18.74 -10.50 -19.96
N PRO A 35 -20.08 -10.65 -20.16
CA PRO A 35 -20.71 -11.96 -20.37
C PRO A 35 -20.20 -12.76 -21.58
N LEU A 36 -19.61 -12.10 -22.56
CA LEU A 36 -19.04 -12.76 -23.74
C LEU A 36 -17.63 -13.28 -23.54
N VAL A 37 -16.93 -12.89 -22.48
CA VAL A 37 -15.53 -13.20 -22.21
C VAL A 37 -15.42 -14.35 -21.22
N ALA A 38 -14.50 -15.27 -21.45
CA ALA A 38 -14.25 -16.36 -20.52
C ALA A 38 -13.74 -15.86 -19.16
N ASP A 39 -14.18 -16.51 -18.09
CA ASP A 39 -13.72 -16.26 -16.72
C ASP A 39 -13.12 -17.57 -16.15
N PRO A 40 -11.81 -17.61 -15.86
CA PRO A 40 -10.82 -16.54 -16.05
C PRO A 40 -10.56 -16.16 -17.51
N LEU A 41 -10.17 -14.89 -17.75
CA LEU A 41 -9.80 -14.43 -19.08
C LEU A 41 -8.58 -15.19 -19.61
N GLU A 42 -8.69 -15.67 -20.85
CA GLU A 42 -7.62 -16.35 -21.57
C GLU A 42 -7.45 -15.74 -22.95
N PHE A 43 -6.20 -15.42 -23.32
CA PHE A 43 -5.90 -14.97 -24.67
C PHE A 43 -5.95 -16.12 -25.66
N ALA A 44 -6.45 -15.83 -26.86
CA ALA A 44 -6.49 -16.82 -27.94
C ALA A 44 -5.10 -17.07 -28.52
N GLU A 45 -4.85 -18.31 -28.93
CA GLU A 45 -3.62 -18.69 -29.60
C GLU A 45 -3.55 -18.09 -31.01
N GLU A 46 -2.36 -17.76 -31.49
CA GLU A 46 -2.16 -17.14 -32.82
C GLU A 46 -2.69 -18.02 -33.96
N THR A 47 -2.59 -19.32 -33.83
CA THR A 47 -3.11 -20.30 -34.80
C THR A 47 -4.63 -20.25 -34.90
N GLU A 48 -5.34 -20.06 -33.78
CA GLU A 48 -6.79 -19.95 -33.76
C GLU A 48 -7.23 -18.61 -34.34
N ILE A 49 -6.53 -17.52 -34.00
CA ILE A 49 -6.78 -16.17 -34.51
C ILE A 49 -6.66 -16.20 -36.04
N LYS A 50 -5.55 -16.75 -36.58
CA LYS A 50 -5.29 -16.83 -37.99
C LYS A 50 -6.30 -17.71 -38.70
N ALA A 51 -6.67 -18.85 -38.12
CA ALA A 51 -7.68 -19.75 -38.72
C ALA A 51 -9.08 -19.08 -38.80
N LYS A 52 -9.43 -18.26 -37.79
CA LYS A 52 -10.77 -17.63 -37.68
C LYS A 52 -10.87 -16.31 -38.45
N ILE A 53 -9.85 -15.45 -38.37
CA ILE A 53 -9.88 -14.07 -38.88
C ILE A 53 -9.13 -13.96 -40.22
N GLY A 54 -8.08 -14.77 -40.41
CA GLY A 54 -7.27 -14.76 -41.62
C GLY A 54 -6.02 -13.89 -41.56
N ALA A 55 -5.72 -13.28 -40.38
CA ALA A 55 -4.56 -12.43 -40.14
C ALA A 55 -3.93 -12.70 -38.77
N SER A 56 -2.64 -12.38 -38.67
CA SER A 56 -1.87 -12.50 -37.43
C SER A 56 -2.07 -11.30 -36.52
N VAL A 57 -1.72 -11.45 -35.23
CA VAL A 57 -1.67 -10.35 -34.26
C VAL A 57 -0.86 -9.17 -34.82
N GLY A 58 -1.32 -7.94 -34.51
CA GLY A 58 -0.75 -6.71 -35.07
C GLY A 58 -1.44 -6.19 -36.32
N SER A 59 -2.16 -7.05 -37.08
CA SER A 59 -2.92 -6.64 -38.26
C SER A 59 -4.44 -6.69 -38.10
N LEU A 60 -4.92 -6.83 -36.86
CA LEU A 60 -6.33 -6.99 -36.50
C LEU A 60 -7.04 -5.66 -36.27
N GLY A 61 -8.31 -5.58 -36.67
CA GLY A 61 -9.12 -4.39 -36.52
C GLY A 61 -10.63 -4.68 -36.62
N PRO A 62 -11.50 -3.69 -36.32
CA PRO A 62 -12.95 -3.88 -36.27
C PRO A 62 -13.60 -4.02 -37.65
N VAL A 63 -12.97 -3.51 -38.71
CA VAL A 63 -13.57 -3.48 -40.06
C VAL A 63 -13.61 -4.89 -40.66
N ASN A 64 -14.79 -5.35 -41.04
CA ASN A 64 -15.04 -6.72 -41.55
C ASN A 64 -14.57 -7.83 -40.60
N LEU A 65 -14.60 -7.59 -39.28
CA LEU A 65 -14.27 -8.60 -38.30
C LEU A 65 -15.46 -9.58 -38.16
N ASN A 66 -15.19 -10.88 -38.23
CA ASN A 66 -16.20 -11.95 -38.22
C ASN A 66 -16.39 -12.63 -36.87
N ILE A 67 -16.00 -11.97 -35.79
CA ILE A 67 -16.21 -12.38 -34.40
C ILE A 67 -16.80 -11.21 -33.59
N PRO A 68 -17.45 -11.47 -32.45
CA PRO A 68 -17.91 -10.41 -31.56
C PRO A 68 -16.78 -9.49 -31.16
N ALA A 69 -17.08 -8.19 -31.09
CA ALA A 69 -16.14 -7.18 -30.66
C ALA A 69 -16.72 -6.35 -29.51
N ILE A 70 -15.88 -5.97 -28.56
CA ILE A 70 -16.16 -5.08 -27.45
C ILE A 70 -15.11 -3.98 -27.48
N ILE A 71 -15.52 -2.74 -27.38
CA ILE A 71 -14.61 -1.60 -27.42
C ILE A 71 -14.55 -0.88 -26.08
N ASP A 72 -13.37 -0.36 -25.73
CA ASP A 72 -13.24 0.50 -24.55
C ASP A 72 -13.97 1.83 -24.75
N ARG A 73 -14.45 2.41 -23.65
CA ARG A 73 -15.12 3.73 -23.62
C ARG A 73 -14.34 4.82 -24.33
N THR A 74 -13.03 4.82 -24.22
CA THR A 74 -12.16 5.81 -24.89
C THR A 74 -12.05 5.60 -26.38
N VAL A 75 -12.20 4.35 -26.84
CA VAL A 75 -12.22 3.99 -28.26
C VAL A 75 -13.51 4.42 -28.93
N ALA A 76 -14.62 4.36 -28.20
CA ALA A 76 -15.92 4.82 -28.71
C ALA A 76 -15.94 6.32 -29.09
N LEU A 77 -15.06 7.11 -28.48
CA LEU A 77 -14.94 8.55 -28.73
C LEU A 77 -13.92 8.91 -29.81
N MET A 78 -13.22 7.92 -30.39
CA MET A 78 -12.20 8.16 -31.40
C MET A 78 -12.82 8.45 -32.78
N SER A 79 -12.22 9.37 -33.51
CA SER A 79 -12.48 9.65 -34.92
C SER A 79 -11.17 9.55 -35.72
N ASP A 80 -11.28 9.30 -37.01
CA ASP A 80 -10.15 9.22 -37.96
C ASP A 80 -9.03 8.29 -37.47
N PHE A 81 -9.41 7.16 -36.85
CA PHE A 81 -8.45 6.25 -36.22
C PHE A 81 -7.82 5.29 -37.22
N SER A 82 -6.67 4.77 -36.83
CA SER A 82 -5.98 3.71 -37.55
C SER A 82 -6.21 2.37 -36.86
N CYS A 83 -6.40 1.29 -37.66
CA CYS A 83 -6.57 -0.06 -37.14
C CYS A 83 -6.04 -1.09 -38.17
N GLY A 84 -5.82 -2.33 -37.74
CA GLY A 84 -5.51 -3.42 -38.63
C GLY A 84 -6.64 -3.67 -39.66
N ALA A 85 -6.28 -4.20 -40.82
CA ALA A 85 -7.22 -4.48 -41.90
C ALA A 85 -7.66 -5.95 -41.97
N ASN A 86 -7.33 -6.76 -40.94
CA ASN A 86 -7.51 -8.21 -40.92
C ASN A 86 -6.81 -8.93 -42.11
N ILE A 87 -5.74 -8.33 -42.61
CA ILE A 87 -4.85 -8.83 -43.60
C ILE A 87 -3.43 -8.56 -43.12
N ASP A 88 -2.56 -9.58 -43.15
CA ASP A 88 -1.19 -9.46 -42.62
C ASP A 88 -0.44 -8.27 -43.24
N GLY A 89 0.12 -7.43 -42.35
CA GLY A 89 0.89 -6.23 -42.70
C GLY A 89 0.07 -5.04 -43.21
N LYS A 90 -1.26 -5.12 -43.24
CA LYS A 90 -2.11 -4.03 -43.76
C LYS A 90 -2.91 -3.36 -42.68
N HIS A 91 -3.11 -2.04 -42.84
CA HIS A 91 -3.86 -1.19 -41.89
C HIS A 91 -4.76 -0.22 -42.66
N TYR A 92 -5.88 0.10 -42.06
CA TYR A 92 -6.74 1.20 -42.46
C TYR A 92 -6.38 2.47 -41.71
N PHE A 93 -6.56 3.63 -42.34
CA PHE A 93 -6.42 4.95 -41.80
C PHE A 93 -7.72 5.74 -41.96
N ASN A 94 -7.95 6.74 -41.11
CA ASN A 94 -9.13 7.60 -41.13
C ASN A 94 -10.46 6.82 -41.04
N VAL A 95 -10.46 5.76 -40.27
CA VAL A 95 -11.66 4.97 -40.01
C VAL A 95 -12.54 5.71 -38.99
N ASN A 96 -13.85 5.71 -39.22
CA ASN A 96 -14.82 6.28 -38.30
C ASN A 96 -15.95 5.31 -38.02
N TRP A 97 -16.43 5.34 -36.80
CA TRP A 97 -17.63 4.62 -36.38
C TRP A 97 -18.84 5.05 -37.22
N GLU A 98 -19.77 4.16 -37.45
CA GLU A 98 -21.02 4.34 -38.21
C GLU A 98 -20.84 4.73 -39.68
N ARG A 99 -19.68 5.19 -40.09
CA ARG A 99 -19.36 5.44 -41.49
C ARG A 99 -18.73 4.19 -42.17
N ASP A 100 -17.74 3.62 -41.55
CA ASP A 100 -16.90 2.54 -42.10
C ASP A 100 -17.14 1.19 -41.43
N VAL A 101 -17.57 1.25 -40.16
CA VAL A 101 -17.88 0.08 -39.32
C VAL A 101 -18.88 0.48 -38.25
N ALA A 102 -19.89 -0.35 -38.00
CA ALA A 102 -20.83 -0.15 -36.90
C ALA A 102 -20.09 -0.18 -35.55
N MET A 103 -20.50 0.66 -34.64
CA MET A 103 -19.92 0.72 -33.29
C MET A 103 -20.25 -0.53 -32.49
N PRO A 104 -19.26 -1.32 -32.06
CA PRO A 104 -19.49 -2.47 -31.21
C PRO A 104 -19.98 -2.08 -29.81
N GLU A 105 -20.28 -3.07 -28.98
CA GLU A 105 -20.64 -2.86 -27.58
C GLU A 105 -19.50 -2.16 -26.83
N VAL A 106 -19.86 -1.14 -26.04
CA VAL A 106 -18.91 -0.31 -25.28
C VAL A 106 -18.84 -0.80 -23.85
N PHE A 107 -17.62 -1.09 -23.38
CA PHE A 107 -17.36 -1.56 -22.01
C PHE A 107 -16.11 -0.91 -21.44
N ASP A 108 -15.96 -0.92 -20.10
CA ASP A 108 -14.73 -0.44 -19.44
C ASP A 108 -13.66 -1.53 -19.46
N LEU A 109 -12.69 -1.42 -20.37
CA LEU A 109 -11.70 -2.47 -20.62
C LEU A 109 -10.29 -2.13 -20.14
N ARG A 110 -9.96 -0.84 -20.05
CA ARG A 110 -8.56 -0.43 -19.86
C ARG A 110 -8.15 -0.29 -18.40
N LYS A 111 -6.86 -0.38 -18.15
CA LYS A 111 -6.27 0.10 -16.90
C LYS A 111 -6.38 1.63 -16.84
N VAL A 112 -6.52 2.16 -15.63
CA VAL A 112 -6.41 3.61 -15.39
C VAL A 112 -4.98 4.07 -15.63
N VAL A 113 -4.82 5.32 -16.02
CA VAL A 113 -3.53 5.99 -16.18
C VAL A 113 -3.47 7.25 -15.33
N GLU A 114 -2.27 7.75 -15.10
CA GLU A 114 -2.08 9.01 -14.39
C GLU A 114 -2.74 10.17 -15.15
N GLY A 115 -3.43 11.02 -14.42
CA GLY A 115 -4.19 12.14 -15.01
C GLY A 115 -5.61 11.79 -15.43
N ASP A 116 -6.05 10.55 -15.38
CA ASP A 116 -7.46 10.20 -15.60
C ASP A 116 -8.37 10.96 -14.61
N PRO A 117 -9.58 11.36 -15.02
CA PRO A 117 -10.53 11.96 -14.11
C PRO A 117 -10.92 11.00 -13.00
N SER A 118 -11.03 11.51 -11.77
CA SER A 118 -11.55 10.72 -10.65
C SER A 118 -13.01 10.34 -10.89
N PRO A 119 -13.43 9.11 -10.52
CA PRO A 119 -14.81 8.66 -10.68
C PRO A 119 -15.86 9.51 -9.94
N ASP A 120 -15.44 10.24 -8.89
CA ASP A 120 -16.31 11.17 -8.15
C ASP A 120 -16.38 12.57 -8.79
N GLY A 121 -15.70 12.79 -9.91
CA GLY A 121 -15.65 14.06 -10.63
C GLY A 121 -14.82 15.15 -9.94
N LYS A 122 -14.06 14.82 -8.88
CA LYS A 122 -13.29 15.79 -8.09
C LYS A 122 -11.80 15.58 -8.25
N GLY A 123 -11.26 16.06 -9.36
CA GLY A 123 -9.82 16.01 -9.63
C GLY A 123 -9.39 14.87 -10.54
N THR A 124 -8.11 14.57 -10.52
CA THR A 124 -7.46 13.57 -11.37
C THR A 124 -6.74 12.51 -10.55
N LEU A 125 -6.60 11.31 -11.11
CA LEU A 125 -5.90 10.20 -10.50
C LEU A 125 -4.38 10.45 -10.50
N GLN A 126 -3.74 10.09 -9.39
CA GLN A 126 -2.30 9.99 -9.27
C GLN A 126 -1.91 8.56 -8.96
N ILE A 127 -0.89 8.05 -9.66
CA ILE A 127 -0.35 6.71 -9.42
C ILE A 127 0.80 6.82 -8.42
N LYS A 128 0.62 6.23 -7.24
CA LYS A 128 1.63 6.20 -6.18
C LYS A 128 1.99 4.77 -5.83
N ARG A 129 3.25 4.55 -5.48
CA ARG A 129 3.68 3.31 -4.84
C ARG A 129 3.45 3.42 -3.34
N GLY A 130 2.86 2.40 -2.76
CA GLY A 130 2.62 2.29 -1.32
C GLY A 130 3.23 1.01 -0.77
N ILE A 131 3.40 0.95 0.54
CA ILE A 131 3.78 -0.28 1.25
C ILE A 131 2.48 -0.94 1.71
N GLU A 132 2.22 -2.17 1.26
CA GLU A 132 1.05 -2.94 1.70
C GLU A 132 1.26 -3.42 3.13
N VAL A 133 0.60 -2.78 4.08
CA VAL A 133 0.68 -3.15 5.51
C VAL A 133 -0.40 -4.13 5.94
N GLY A 134 -1.51 -4.19 5.21
CA GLY A 134 -2.62 -5.10 5.47
C GLY A 134 -3.38 -5.45 4.20
N HIS A 135 -4.12 -6.56 4.24
CA HIS A 135 -4.89 -7.06 3.11
C HIS A 135 -6.20 -7.70 3.57
N ILE A 136 -7.26 -7.50 2.79
CA ILE A 136 -8.55 -8.15 2.98
C ILE A 136 -8.72 -9.20 1.88
N PHE A 137 -8.98 -10.45 2.28
CA PHE A 137 -9.20 -11.57 1.37
C PHE A 137 -10.67 -11.93 1.33
N GLN A 138 -11.28 -11.92 0.15
CA GLN A 138 -12.62 -12.43 -0.08
C GLN A 138 -12.53 -13.93 -0.38
N LEU A 139 -12.71 -14.77 0.63
CA LEU A 139 -12.57 -16.22 0.50
C LEU A 139 -13.83 -16.89 -0.08
N GLY A 140 -14.94 -16.17 -0.09
CA GLY A 140 -16.24 -16.71 -0.54
C GLY A 140 -16.64 -17.95 0.27
N LYS A 141 -17.00 -19.04 -0.42
CA LYS A 141 -17.40 -20.31 0.20
C LYS A 141 -16.34 -21.42 0.10
N LYS A 142 -15.17 -21.11 -0.50
CA LYS A 142 -14.12 -22.11 -0.78
C LYS A 142 -13.75 -23.00 0.40
N TYR A 143 -13.61 -22.41 1.57
CA TYR A 143 -13.26 -23.16 2.78
C TYR A 143 -14.46 -23.60 3.57
N SER A 144 -15.51 -22.77 3.66
CA SER A 144 -16.70 -23.08 4.43
C SER A 144 -17.48 -24.27 3.87
N GLU A 145 -17.51 -24.49 2.57
CA GLU A 145 -18.10 -25.69 1.95
C GLU A 145 -17.33 -26.96 2.36
N ALA A 146 -16.00 -26.96 2.25
CA ALA A 146 -15.16 -28.08 2.64
C ALA A 146 -15.24 -28.38 4.15
N MET A 147 -15.35 -27.35 4.98
CA MET A 147 -15.48 -27.46 6.45
C MET A 147 -16.93 -27.77 6.89
N LYS A 148 -17.91 -27.72 5.97
CA LYS A 148 -19.34 -27.81 6.28
C LYS A 148 -19.79 -26.75 7.31
N ALA A 149 -19.16 -25.56 7.25
CA ALA A 149 -19.49 -24.43 8.11
C ALA A 149 -20.81 -23.79 7.64
N THR A 150 -21.91 -24.18 8.27
CA THR A 150 -23.26 -23.73 7.91
C THR A 150 -23.98 -23.10 9.09
N VAL A 151 -24.87 -22.17 8.81
CA VAL A 151 -25.86 -21.65 9.76
C VAL A 151 -27.27 -21.93 9.22
N GLN A 152 -28.26 -21.85 10.09
CA GLN A 152 -29.65 -21.93 9.67
C GLN A 152 -30.07 -20.60 9.02
N GLY A 153 -30.51 -20.64 7.78
CA GLY A 153 -31.09 -19.48 7.08
C GLY A 153 -32.46 -19.12 7.61
N GLU A 154 -32.99 -17.98 7.19
CA GLU A 154 -34.35 -17.52 7.56
C GLU A 154 -35.42 -18.47 7.08
N ASP A 155 -35.19 -19.21 6.01
CA ASP A 155 -36.08 -20.24 5.45
C ASP A 155 -35.93 -21.61 6.15
N GLY A 156 -35.13 -21.69 7.21
CA GLY A 156 -34.84 -22.92 7.97
C GLY A 156 -33.86 -23.87 7.29
N LYS A 157 -33.33 -23.54 6.11
CA LYS A 157 -32.36 -24.38 5.41
C LYS A 157 -30.89 -24.07 5.80
N PRO A 158 -29.99 -25.06 5.69
CA PRO A 158 -28.56 -24.81 5.91
C PRO A 158 -28.03 -23.79 4.88
N LEU A 159 -27.42 -22.72 5.35
CA LEU A 159 -26.74 -21.71 4.55
C LEU A 159 -25.24 -21.83 4.78
N VAL A 160 -24.46 -22.06 3.72
CA VAL A 160 -22.99 -22.09 3.80
C VAL A 160 -22.48 -20.66 4.02
N MET A 161 -21.62 -20.51 5.03
CA MET A 161 -21.06 -19.21 5.43
C MET A 161 -20.16 -18.64 4.35
N THR A 162 -20.36 -17.34 4.04
CA THR A 162 -19.40 -16.58 3.25
C THR A 162 -18.26 -16.12 4.17
N MET A 163 -17.02 -16.33 3.75
CA MET A 163 -15.84 -16.05 4.57
C MET A 163 -15.02 -14.89 4.01
N GLY A 164 -14.48 -14.12 4.92
CA GLY A 164 -13.40 -13.15 4.68
C GLY A 164 -12.20 -13.43 5.58
N CYS A 165 -11.04 -12.93 5.19
CA CYS A 165 -9.85 -12.96 6.01
C CYS A 165 -9.23 -11.57 6.03
N TYR A 166 -8.69 -11.17 7.17
CA TYR A 166 -8.13 -9.84 7.39
C TYR A 166 -6.72 -10.02 7.95
N GLY A 167 -5.73 -9.62 7.17
CA GLY A 167 -4.32 -9.78 7.54
C GLY A 167 -3.62 -8.44 7.74
N ILE A 168 -2.74 -8.37 8.75
CA ILE A 168 -1.82 -7.25 8.96
C ILE A 168 -0.42 -7.83 9.10
N GLY A 169 0.54 -7.28 8.33
CA GLY A 169 1.95 -7.63 8.42
C GLY A 169 2.62 -6.85 9.55
N VAL A 170 2.57 -7.37 10.79
CA VAL A 170 3.07 -6.67 11.98
C VAL A 170 4.52 -6.20 11.80
N THR A 171 5.41 -7.08 11.37
CA THR A 171 6.82 -6.74 11.12
C THR A 171 6.98 -5.77 9.95
N ARG A 172 6.11 -5.85 8.95
CA ARG A 172 6.10 -4.91 7.82
C ARG A 172 5.65 -3.51 8.26
N VAL A 173 4.70 -3.41 9.20
CA VAL A 173 4.29 -2.12 9.78
C VAL A 173 5.48 -1.43 10.46
N VAL A 174 6.25 -2.17 11.26
CA VAL A 174 7.47 -1.65 11.90
C VAL A 174 8.48 -1.17 10.85
N ALA A 175 8.79 -2.01 9.85
CA ALA A 175 9.71 -1.64 8.78
C ALA A 175 9.23 -0.41 7.99
N SER A 176 7.92 -0.32 7.73
CA SER A 176 7.32 0.83 7.04
C SER A 176 7.38 2.11 7.85
N ALA A 177 7.22 2.03 9.17
CA ALA A 177 7.36 3.17 10.06
C ALA A 177 8.80 3.71 10.03
N ILE A 178 9.80 2.82 10.07
CA ILE A 178 11.21 3.19 9.97
C ILE A 178 11.51 3.83 8.60
N GLU A 179 11.06 3.21 7.51
CA GLU A 179 11.28 3.69 6.14
C GLU A 179 10.69 5.09 5.89
N GLN A 180 9.59 5.42 6.55
CA GLN A 180 8.90 6.69 6.36
C GLN A 180 9.27 7.78 7.36
N HIS A 181 9.89 7.41 8.49
CA HIS A 181 10.15 8.31 9.60
C HIS A 181 11.60 8.15 10.11
N TYR A 182 12.53 8.81 9.44
CA TYR A 182 13.94 8.88 9.86
C TYR A 182 14.57 10.21 9.42
N ASP A 183 15.71 10.53 10.01
CA ASP A 183 16.62 11.58 9.56
C ASP A 183 18.08 11.06 9.54
N ASP A 184 19.04 11.94 9.27
CA ASP A 184 20.47 11.59 9.21
C ASP A 184 21.04 11.03 10.53
N ARG A 185 20.32 11.16 11.64
CA ARG A 185 20.71 10.70 12.96
C ARG A 185 20.09 9.36 13.33
N GLY A 186 19.01 8.96 12.69
CA GLY A 186 18.35 7.69 12.95
C GLY A 186 16.83 7.74 12.88
N ILE A 187 16.18 6.79 13.54
CA ILE A 187 14.74 6.59 13.51
C ILE A 187 13.99 7.72 14.24
N ILE A 188 12.81 8.05 13.72
CA ILE A 188 11.84 8.94 14.36
C ILE A 188 10.53 8.19 14.47
N TRP A 189 10.26 7.54 15.60
CA TRP A 189 9.00 6.80 15.77
C TRP A 189 7.80 7.75 15.74
N PRO A 190 6.74 7.44 14.95
CA PRO A 190 5.58 8.33 14.81
C PRO A 190 4.74 8.46 16.09
N SER A 191 4.81 7.47 16.97
CA SER A 191 4.16 7.51 18.31
C SER A 191 5.02 6.79 19.34
N ASP A 192 4.69 6.98 20.62
CA ASP A 192 5.39 6.35 21.73
C ASP A 192 5.09 4.85 21.81
N GLU A 193 3.85 4.45 21.45
CA GLU A 193 3.36 3.07 21.56
C GLU A 193 4.09 2.08 20.63
N ILE A 194 4.67 2.56 19.51
CA ILE A 194 5.43 1.70 18.60
C ILE A 194 6.94 1.82 18.76
N ALA A 195 7.40 2.75 19.56
CA ALA A 195 8.81 2.87 19.91
C ALA A 195 9.24 1.69 20.81
N PRO A 196 10.43 1.10 20.60
CA PRO A 196 10.91 -0.02 21.41
C PRO A 196 11.17 0.39 22.88
N PHE A 197 11.43 1.67 23.10
CA PHE A 197 11.56 2.30 24.42
C PHE A 197 10.95 3.69 24.32
N THR A 198 10.21 4.09 25.34
CA THR A 198 9.57 5.40 25.39
C THR A 198 10.51 6.47 25.92
N VAL A 199 11.28 6.14 26.96
CA VAL A 199 12.22 7.06 27.62
C VAL A 199 13.62 6.50 27.61
N ALA A 200 14.62 7.32 27.26
CA ALA A 200 16.05 7.02 27.48
C ALA A 200 16.58 7.87 28.65
N ILE A 201 17.28 7.22 29.57
CA ILE A 201 18.04 7.90 30.62
C ILE A 201 19.53 7.83 30.22
N VAL A 202 20.14 9.01 30.03
CA VAL A 202 21.54 9.17 29.64
C VAL A 202 22.29 9.89 30.76
N PRO A 203 22.87 9.15 31.73
CA PRO A 203 23.61 9.73 32.84
C PRO A 203 25.08 9.99 32.47
N MET A 204 25.41 11.24 32.22
CA MET A 204 26.76 11.61 31.79
C MET A 204 27.80 11.39 32.90
N ASN A 205 28.81 10.57 32.61
CA ASN A 205 29.91 10.25 33.54
C ASN A 205 29.42 9.71 34.89
N MET A 206 28.34 8.95 34.93
CA MET A 206 27.76 8.48 36.20
C MET A 206 28.75 7.70 37.07
N HIS A 207 29.73 6.97 36.49
CA HIS A 207 30.74 6.23 37.19
C HIS A 207 31.77 7.13 37.93
N LYS A 208 31.69 8.46 37.76
CA LYS A 208 32.49 9.46 38.45
C LYS A 208 31.70 10.37 39.40
N SER A 209 30.36 10.23 39.40
CA SER A 209 29.47 11.11 40.19
C SER A 209 28.34 10.27 40.81
N GLU A 210 28.48 10.01 42.11
CA GLU A 210 27.51 9.24 42.88
C GLU A 210 26.09 9.88 42.84
N LYS A 211 26.01 11.22 42.80
CA LYS A 211 24.73 11.93 42.73
C LYS A 211 24.02 11.75 41.38
N VAL A 212 24.79 11.68 40.29
CA VAL A 212 24.24 11.39 38.93
C VAL A 212 23.76 9.95 38.87
N GLN A 213 24.55 9.02 39.41
CA GLN A 213 24.19 7.61 39.48
C GLN A 213 22.91 7.39 40.27
N ALA A 214 22.88 7.91 41.51
CA ALA A 214 21.73 7.74 42.42
C ALA A 214 20.44 8.27 41.78
N LEU A 215 20.47 9.46 41.17
CA LEU A 215 19.30 10.03 40.54
C LEU A 215 18.86 9.22 39.30
N ALA A 216 19.80 8.74 38.49
CA ALA A 216 19.49 7.96 37.30
C ALA A 216 18.84 6.61 37.65
N GLU A 217 19.36 5.93 38.67
CA GLU A 217 18.83 4.67 39.19
C GLU A 217 17.43 4.85 39.81
N GLU A 218 17.24 5.93 40.59
CA GLU A 218 15.94 6.29 41.18
C GLU A 218 14.90 6.57 40.10
N LEU A 219 15.25 7.39 39.08
CA LEU A 219 14.37 7.72 37.95
C LEU A 219 14.01 6.47 37.17
N TYR A 220 14.99 5.62 36.84
CA TYR A 220 14.77 4.36 36.15
C TYR A 220 13.78 3.46 36.89
N ALA A 221 14.00 3.27 38.21
CA ALA A 221 13.13 2.44 39.02
C ALA A 221 11.70 2.99 39.08
N THR A 222 11.56 4.32 39.20
CA THR A 222 10.26 4.99 39.27
C THR A 222 9.48 4.87 37.97
N LEU A 223 10.09 5.19 36.83
CA LEU A 223 9.42 5.10 35.52
C LEU A 223 9.04 3.66 35.16
N LYS A 224 9.94 2.71 35.47
CA LYS A 224 9.64 1.28 35.26
C LYS A 224 8.49 0.78 36.15
N ALA A 225 8.38 1.25 37.38
CA ALA A 225 7.26 0.93 38.28
C ALA A 225 5.93 1.48 37.75
N GLN A 226 5.95 2.56 36.99
CA GLN A 226 4.79 3.14 36.32
C GLN A 226 4.43 2.42 34.99
N GLY A 227 5.18 1.38 34.58
CA GLY A 227 4.93 0.63 33.36
C GLY A 227 5.48 1.28 32.11
N ILE A 228 6.34 2.28 32.23
CA ILE A 228 6.98 2.94 31.08
C ILE A 228 8.18 2.11 30.62
N ASP A 229 8.29 1.90 29.30
CA ASP A 229 9.43 1.23 28.69
C ASP A 229 10.64 2.18 28.65
N VAL A 230 11.60 1.91 29.53
CA VAL A 230 12.79 2.76 29.75
C VAL A 230 14.06 2.04 29.34
N ILE A 231 14.90 2.69 28.55
CA ILE A 231 16.28 2.30 28.35
C ILE A 231 17.21 3.16 29.21
N PHE A 232 18.06 2.51 30.00
CA PHE A 232 19.04 3.17 30.85
C PHE A 232 20.44 2.88 30.32
N ASP A 233 21.14 3.93 29.86
CA ASP A 233 22.50 3.76 29.32
C ASP A 233 23.53 3.79 30.47
N ASP A 234 23.79 2.62 31.03
CA ASP A 234 24.74 2.40 32.12
C ASP A 234 26.20 2.18 31.65
N ARG A 235 26.44 2.28 30.35
CA ARG A 235 27.75 2.06 29.75
C ARG A 235 28.75 3.14 30.13
N LYS A 236 30.02 2.76 30.17
CA LYS A 236 31.12 3.68 30.37
C LYS A 236 31.60 4.25 29.04
N GLU A 237 30.70 4.97 28.36
CA GLU A 237 30.95 5.56 27.05
C GLU A 237 31.00 7.09 27.11
N ARG A 238 31.47 7.69 26.00
CA ARG A 238 31.47 9.15 25.84
C ARG A 238 30.03 9.64 25.62
N PRO A 239 29.63 10.79 26.18
CA PRO A 239 28.28 11.32 26.00
C PRO A 239 27.81 11.37 24.53
N GLY A 240 28.72 11.75 23.60
CA GLY A 240 28.39 11.81 22.17
C GLY A 240 27.99 10.46 21.58
N VAL A 241 28.62 9.35 22.03
CA VAL A 241 28.23 7.99 21.61
C VAL A 241 26.88 7.60 22.17
N MET A 242 26.66 7.84 23.48
CA MET A 242 25.39 7.55 24.13
C MET A 242 24.23 8.28 23.45
N PHE A 243 24.40 9.57 23.13
CA PHE A 243 23.39 10.35 22.40
C PHE A 243 23.14 9.80 20.98
N ALA A 244 24.21 9.50 20.26
CA ALA A 244 24.10 8.98 18.89
C ALA A 244 23.32 7.66 18.86
N ASP A 245 23.57 6.77 19.83
CA ASP A 245 22.87 5.49 19.92
C ASP A 245 21.37 5.67 20.26
N MET A 246 21.04 6.57 21.19
CA MET A 246 19.63 6.85 21.54
C MET A 246 18.88 7.54 20.37
N GLU A 247 19.56 8.40 19.62
CA GLU A 247 19.00 9.01 18.41
C GLU A 247 18.87 8.01 17.28
N LEU A 248 19.81 7.08 17.12
CA LEU A 248 19.76 6.01 16.13
C LEU A 248 18.57 5.06 16.39
N ILE A 249 18.37 4.64 17.64
CA ILE A 249 17.23 3.83 18.08
C ILE A 249 15.93 4.63 17.93
N GLY A 250 16.00 5.94 18.05
CA GLY A 250 14.87 6.85 17.92
C GLY A 250 14.01 6.98 19.18
N VAL A 251 14.61 6.80 20.38
CA VAL A 251 13.85 6.91 21.63
C VAL A 251 13.17 8.27 21.72
N PRO A 252 11.83 8.35 21.88
CA PRO A 252 11.09 9.61 21.78
C PRO A 252 11.48 10.66 22.82
N HIS A 253 11.69 10.23 24.07
CA HIS A 253 11.97 11.11 25.19
C HIS A 253 13.37 10.78 25.78
N ILE A 254 14.31 11.70 25.66
CA ILE A 254 15.67 11.51 26.15
C ILE A 254 15.91 12.44 27.35
N VAL A 255 16.18 11.85 28.49
CA VAL A 255 16.51 12.54 29.75
C VAL A 255 18.01 12.45 29.96
N VAL A 256 18.66 13.60 30.06
CA VAL A 256 20.12 13.70 30.19
C VAL A 256 20.47 14.23 31.58
N ILE A 257 21.17 13.40 32.34
CA ILE A 257 21.57 13.74 33.70
C ILE A 257 23.05 14.06 33.72
N GLY A 258 23.39 15.34 33.79
CA GLY A 258 24.77 15.83 33.86
C GLY A 258 25.02 16.48 35.22
N GLU A 259 26.21 16.28 35.79
CA GLU A 259 26.54 16.76 37.12
C GLU A 259 26.38 18.28 37.27
N LYS A 260 26.85 19.05 36.27
CA LYS A 260 26.78 20.51 36.29
C LYS A 260 25.36 21.04 36.29
N ASN A 261 24.45 20.44 35.52
CA ASN A 261 23.06 20.83 35.46
C ASN A 261 22.34 20.43 36.78
N LEU A 262 22.67 19.22 37.26
CA LEU A 262 22.12 18.73 38.51
C LEU A 262 22.51 19.61 39.71
N ASP A 263 23.74 20.19 39.72
CA ASP A 263 24.15 21.16 40.74
C ASP A 263 23.31 22.46 40.72
N ASN A 264 22.75 22.78 39.57
CA ASN A 264 21.78 23.89 39.41
C ASN A 264 20.34 23.47 39.67
N GLY A 265 20.08 22.21 40.01
CA GLY A 265 18.74 21.65 40.20
C GLY A 265 18.00 21.39 38.93
N GLU A 266 18.70 21.28 37.78
CA GLU A 266 18.11 21.14 36.45
C GLU A 266 18.52 19.84 35.79
N ILE A 267 17.67 19.33 34.90
CA ILE A 267 17.89 18.15 34.08
C ILE A 267 17.54 18.51 32.62
N GLU A 268 18.38 18.12 31.69
CA GLU A 268 18.12 18.35 30.26
C GLU A 268 17.16 17.27 29.74
N TYR A 269 16.09 17.71 29.10
CA TYR A 269 15.17 16.88 28.34
C TYR A 269 15.28 17.17 26.85
N LYS A 270 15.18 16.13 26.03
CA LYS A 270 15.13 16.25 24.57
C LYS A 270 14.00 15.39 24.01
N ASN A 271 13.17 15.97 23.15
CA ASN A 271 12.21 15.24 22.35
C ASN A 271 12.82 14.88 20.99
N ARG A 272 12.85 13.58 20.65
CA ARG A 272 13.46 13.11 19.41
C ARG A 272 12.67 13.49 18.17
N ARG A 273 11.32 13.53 18.26
CA ARG A 273 10.43 13.85 17.12
C ARG A 273 10.48 15.32 16.75
N THR A 274 10.40 16.20 17.73
CA THR A 274 10.36 17.65 17.50
C THR A 274 11.74 18.29 17.48
N GLY A 275 12.74 17.62 18.03
CA GLY A 275 14.08 18.18 18.26
C GLY A 275 14.15 19.19 19.41
N GLU A 276 13.03 19.40 20.11
CA GLU A 276 12.95 20.34 21.22
C GLU A 276 13.85 19.91 22.38
N LYS A 277 14.53 20.89 22.98
CA LYS A 277 15.33 20.71 24.22
C LYS A 277 14.83 21.65 25.28
N LYS A 278 14.70 21.16 26.50
CA LYS A 278 14.28 21.91 27.67
C LYS A 278 15.19 21.61 28.87
N MET A 279 15.43 22.62 29.67
CA MET A 279 15.94 22.43 31.04
C MET A 279 14.72 22.36 31.97
N ILE A 280 14.61 21.28 32.72
CA ILE A 280 13.46 21.02 33.63
C ILE A 280 13.99 20.95 35.04
N ALA A 281 13.29 21.58 35.97
CA ALA A 281 13.64 21.47 37.37
C ALA A 281 13.57 20.00 37.81
N LYS A 282 14.56 19.55 38.58
CA LYS A 282 14.66 18.15 39.04
C LYS A 282 13.35 17.65 39.65
N ASP A 283 12.73 18.48 40.49
CA ASP A 283 11.53 18.14 41.25
C ASP A 283 10.26 18.11 40.35
N GLU A 284 10.30 18.73 39.20
CA GLU A 284 9.20 18.77 38.22
C GLU A 284 9.32 17.69 37.11
N LEU A 285 10.47 17.00 37.00
CA LEU A 285 10.77 16.09 35.92
C LEU A 285 9.74 14.94 35.79
N LEU A 286 9.36 14.32 36.91
CA LEU A 286 8.40 13.21 36.89
C LEU A 286 7.02 13.68 36.41
N ALA A 287 6.51 14.79 36.96
CA ALA A 287 5.24 15.35 36.51
C ALA A 287 5.28 15.74 35.03
N PHE A 288 6.39 16.33 34.58
CA PHE A 288 6.57 16.65 33.18
C PHE A 288 6.55 15.39 32.27
N LEU A 289 7.20 14.31 32.68
CA LEU A 289 7.20 13.04 31.90
C LEU A 289 5.81 12.42 31.91
N GLU A 290 5.08 12.41 33.02
CA GLU A 290 3.70 11.90 33.12
C GLU A 290 2.74 12.64 32.18
N GLU A 291 2.93 13.94 31.95
CA GLU A 291 2.11 14.73 31.03
C GLU A 291 2.48 14.49 29.54
N ASN A 292 3.74 14.19 29.25
CA ASN A 292 4.27 14.18 27.88
C ASN A 292 4.53 12.77 27.34
N VAL A 293 4.66 11.78 28.20
CA VAL A 293 4.85 10.36 27.85
C VAL A 293 3.51 9.66 27.90
N LYS A 294 3.11 9.08 26.78
CA LYS A 294 1.92 8.22 26.74
C LYS A 294 2.35 6.77 26.95
N ALA A 295 1.81 6.16 27.98
CA ALA A 295 1.98 4.74 28.27
C ALA A 295 1.18 3.85 27.28
#